data_c7ae47f80a5a02e6e00c5a95b002574b
#
_entry.id   c7ae47f80a5a02e6e00c5a95b002574b
#
_cell.length_a   1.000
_cell.length_b   1.000
_cell.length_c   1.000
_cell.angle_alpha   90.00
_cell.angle_beta   90.00
_cell.angle_gamma   90.00
#
_symmetry.space_group_name_H-M   'P 1'
#
loop_
_entity.id
_entity.type
_entity.pdbx_description
1 polymer ?
#
loop_
_entity_poly.entity_id
_entity_poly.type
_entity_poly.pdbx_seq_one_letter_code
_entity_poly.pdbx_strand_id
1 'polypeptide(L)'
;KDTSALGIKPEDIGGCKLGALGLPEFGTDFAMGMLIETQPQHFSDLVRIAGLSHGTDVWLGNAQTLLQEKKATISTAICTRDDIMVYLISKGIEKGLSFKIMEAVRKGKGLQPEWEQTMVEHDVPDWYIWSCKKIKYMFPKAHAAAYVMMMWRIAYCKIFYPLAFYAAYFSIRAAAFSYELMCQGKEALERHMSDYESRMDTLSPKEKDSYHDMRIVQEMYVRGFEFTPIDLFKVQATRFQIVDGKLMPSLSSIEGLGNKAAESIVEAALGGAFLSRQDFRERAKVGQTVSDKLLELGILSDIPESNQLSLFDF
;
A
#
# COMPACT_ATOMS: atom_id res chain seq x y z
N LYS A 1 10.60 11.51 5.91
CA LYS A 1 10.11 11.94 7.23
C LYS A 1 8.84 12.78 7.12
N ASP A 2 8.59 13.38 5.98
CA ASP A 2 7.45 14.25 5.68
C ASP A 2 7.13 14.17 4.19
N THR A 3 6.32 15.08 3.67
CA THR A 3 5.92 15.14 2.25
C THR A 3 6.88 15.95 1.37
N SER A 4 7.90 16.60 1.95
CA SER A 4 8.79 17.53 1.22
C SER A 4 9.57 16.86 0.10
N ALA A 5 9.99 15.60 0.27
CA ALA A 5 10.66 14.82 -0.77
C ALA A 5 9.78 14.55 -2.01
N LEU A 6 8.46 14.69 -1.89
CA LEU A 6 7.50 14.57 -2.98
C LEU A 6 7.15 15.93 -3.60
N GLY A 7 7.63 17.04 -3.02
CA GLY A 7 7.36 18.41 -3.45
C GLY A 7 5.94 18.90 -3.15
N ILE A 8 5.24 18.31 -2.17
CA ILE A 8 3.85 18.62 -1.80
C ILE A 8 3.72 18.93 -0.32
N LYS A 9 2.60 19.52 0.07
CA LYS A 9 2.28 19.84 1.46
C LYS A 9 1.25 18.86 2.02
N PRO A 10 1.24 18.62 3.34
CA PRO A 10 0.21 17.78 3.98
C PRO A 10 -1.22 18.21 3.68
N GLU A 11 -1.46 19.53 3.63
CA GLU A 11 -2.79 20.12 3.38
C GLU A 11 -3.33 19.73 1.99
N ASP A 12 -2.44 19.52 1.02
CA ASP A 12 -2.80 19.16 -0.36
C ASP A 12 -3.32 17.72 -0.49
N ILE A 13 -3.05 16.88 0.51
CA ILE A 13 -3.37 15.44 0.53
C ILE A 13 -4.12 15.04 1.82
N GLY A 14 -5.15 15.79 2.18
CA GLY A 14 -6.03 15.49 3.31
C GLY A 14 -5.33 15.47 4.67
N GLY A 15 -4.27 16.28 4.86
CA GLY A 15 -3.52 16.38 6.10
C GLY A 15 -2.55 15.22 6.36
N CYS A 16 -2.29 14.37 5.39
CA CYS A 16 -1.31 13.28 5.52
C CYS A 16 0.11 13.84 5.67
N LYS A 17 0.69 13.68 6.84
CA LYS A 17 2.00 14.27 7.20
C LYS A 17 3.21 13.59 6.56
N LEU A 18 3.03 12.40 5.98
CA LEU A 18 4.11 11.57 5.48
C LEU A 18 3.97 11.27 4.00
N GLY A 19 5.08 11.22 3.27
CA GLY A 19 5.14 10.76 1.89
C GLY A 19 5.12 9.22 1.73
N ALA A 20 4.54 8.50 2.70
CA ALA A 20 4.62 7.04 2.78
C ALA A 20 3.46 6.30 2.09
N LEU A 21 2.43 6.99 1.60
CA LEU A 21 1.29 6.37 0.92
C LEU A 21 1.77 5.47 -0.22
N GLY A 22 1.20 4.25 -0.29
CA GLY A 22 1.56 3.25 -1.29
C GLY A 22 2.91 2.56 -1.10
N LEU A 23 3.71 2.93 -0.10
CA LEU A 23 4.95 2.22 0.21
C LEU A 23 4.64 0.90 0.94
N PRO A 24 5.32 -0.21 0.58
CA PRO A 24 5.20 -1.46 1.35
C PRO A 24 5.59 -1.23 2.81
N GLU A 25 5.01 -1.96 3.72
CA GLU A 25 5.27 -1.96 5.16
C GLU A 25 4.88 -0.67 5.91
N PHE A 26 5.06 0.52 5.30
CA PHE A 26 4.92 1.82 5.96
C PHE A 26 3.77 2.68 5.42
N GLY A 27 3.06 2.22 4.39
CA GLY A 27 1.97 2.98 3.76
C GLY A 27 0.60 2.82 4.43
N THR A 28 0.46 1.99 5.46
CA THR A 28 -0.78 1.85 6.23
C THR A 28 -0.91 2.94 7.30
N ASP A 29 -2.13 3.31 7.68
CA ASP A 29 -2.35 4.34 8.71
C ASP A 29 -1.72 3.93 10.04
N PHE A 30 -1.76 2.65 10.40
CA PHE A 30 -1.12 2.11 11.60
C PHE A 30 0.41 2.33 11.58
N ALA A 31 1.07 1.96 10.50
CA ALA A 31 2.52 2.12 10.36
C ALA A 31 2.91 3.59 10.27
N MET A 32 2.14 4.42 9.56
CA MET A 32 2.35 5.87 9.51
C MET A 32 2.19 6.52 10.88
N GLY A 33 1.22 6.07 11.68
CA GLY A 33 1.08 6.49 13.08
C GLY A 33 2.34 6.21 13.90
N MET A 34 2.90 5.01 13.76
CA MET A 34 4.17 4.65 14.42
C MET A 34 5.33 5.54 13.98
N LEU A 35 5.45 5.84 12.68
CA LEU A 35 6.48 6.73 12.15
C LEU A 35 6.37 8.15 12.73
N ILE A 36 5.15 8.68 12.85
CA ILE A 36 4.88 10.00 13.42
C ILE A 36 5.26 10.03 14.92
N GLU A 37 4.88 8.99 15.65
CA GLU A 37 5.11 8.90 17.10
C GLU A 37 6.59 8.66 17.43
N THR A 38 7.29 7.82 16.67
CA THR A 38 8.67 7.44 16.93
C THR A 38 9.71 8.37 16.32
N GLN A 39 9.34 9.14 15.29
CA GLN A 39 10.22 10.08 14.57
C GLN A 39 11.60 9.50 14.19
N PRO A 40 11.67 8.41 13.40
CA PRO A 40 12.90 7.72 13.10
C PRO A 40 13.95 8.64 12.44
N GLN A 41 15.20 8.50 12.84
CA GLN A 41 16.32 9.29 12.31
C GLN A 41 17.24 8.45 11.41
N HIS A 42 17.32 7.15 11.64
CA HIS A 42 18.22 6.23 10.97
C HIS A 42 17.49 5.08 10.30
N PHE A 43 18.13 4.46 9.33
CA PHE A 43 17.59 3.24 8.68
C PHE A 43 17.33 2.12 9.70
N SER A 44 18.19 1.99 10.70
CA SER A 44 18.02 1.04 11.80
C SER A 44 16.73 1.23 12.58
N ASP A 45 16.24 2.46 12.71
CA ASP A 45 14.98 2.76 13.40
C ASP A 45 13.79 2.23 12.58
N LEU A 46 13.86 2.34 11.25
CA LEU A 46 12.84 1.76 10.36
C LEU A 46 12.78 0.23 10.49
N VAL A 47 13.95 -0.43 10.60
CA VAL A 47 13.99 -1.88 10.83
C VAL A 47 13.32 -2.25 12.16
N ARG A 48 13.53 -1.47 13.20
CA ARG A 48 12.90 -1.65 14.52
C ARG A 48 11.40 -1.43 14.45
N ILE A 49 10.94 -0.36 13.78
CA ILE A 49 9.52 -0.07 13.59
C ILE A 49 8.84 -1.19 12.80
N ALA A 50 9.48 -1.71 11.76
CA ALA A 50 8.97 -2.86 11.02
C ALA A 50 8.83 -4.10 11.92
N GLY A 51 9.78 -4.35 12.80
CA GLY A 51 9.70 -5.42 13.81
C GLY A 51 8.51 -5.23 14.77
N LEU A 52 8.30 -4.00 15.23
CA LEU A 52 7.19 -3.64 16.13
C LEU A 52 5.82 -3.79 15.44
N SER A 53 5.71 -3.41 14.16
CA SER A 53 4.44 -3.41 13.41
C SER A 53 3.91 -4.81 13.09
N HIS A 54 4.80 -5.79 12.96
CA HIS A 54 4.43 -7.16 12.58
C HIS A 54 4.30 -8.13 13.76
N GLY A 55 4.69 -7.72 14.96
CA GLY A 55 4.53 -8.52 16.17
C GLY A 55 3.13 -8.41 16.77
N THR A 56 2.78 -9.37 17.62
CA THR A 56 1.56 -9.33 18.41
C THR A 56 1.91 -8.92 19.83
N ASP A 57 1.22 -7.89 20.36
CA ASP A 57 1.45 -7.29 21.69
C ASP A 57 2.91 -6.80 21.89
N VAL A 58 3.51 -6.30 20.80
CA VAL A 58 4.87 -5.74 20.83
C VAL A 58 4.82 -4.21 20.84
N TRP A 59 3.91 -3.60 20.08
CA TRP A 59 3.76 -2.15 19.99
C TRP A 59 2.71 -1.61 20.95
N LEU A 60 1.41 -1.82 20.67
CA LEU A 60 0.32 -1.28 21.46
C LEU A 60 0.33 -1.84 22.89
N GLY A 61 0.27 -0.94 23.87
CA GLY A 61 0.28 -1.32 25.27
C GLY A 61 1.60 -1.94 25.76
N ASN A 62 2.66 -1.90 24.96
CA ASN A 62 3.99 -2.41 25.26
C ASN A 62 5.06 -1.36 24.91
N ALA A 63 5.79 -1.50 23.80
CA ALA A 63 6.84 -0.57 23.42
C ALA A 63 6.34 0.88 23.34
N GLN A 64 5.15 1.11 22.79
CA GLN A 64 4.50 2.42 22.74
C GLN A 64 4.42 3.07 24.13
N THR A 65 3.87 2.34 25.10
CA THR A 65 3.76 2.82 26.49
C THR A 65 5.13 3.16 27.07
N LEU A 66 6.13 2.30 26.87
CA LEU A 66 7.48 2.52 27.36
C LEU A 66 8.15 3.77 26.76
N LEU A 67 7.89 4.03 25.48
CA LEU A 67 8.39 5.23 24.82
C LEU A 67 7.71 6.50 25.35
N GLN A 68 6.36 6.48 25.49
CA GLN A 68 5.58 7.59 26.04
C GLN A 68 5.96 7.91 27.47
N GLU A 69 6.20 6.90 28.30
CA GLU A 69 6.67 7.06 29.69
C GLU A 69 8.18 7.36 29.80
N LYS A 70 8.89 7.45 28.67
CA LYS A 70 10.36 7.68 28.60
C LYS A 70 11.19 6.64 29.36
N LYS A 71 10.64 5.44 29.56
CA LYS A 71 11.37 4.29 30.14
C LYS A 71 12.27 3.60 29.13
N ALA A 72 11.92 3.69 27.83
CA ALA A 72 12.72 3.19 26.73
C ALA A 72 12.73 4.19 25.57
N THR A 73 13.67 3.99 24.65
CA THR A 73 13.73 4.67 23.35
C THR A 73 13.53 3.63 22.25
N ILE A 74 13.34 4.07 21.00
CA ILE A 74 13.26 3.15 19.87
C ILE A 74 14.51 2.26 19.75
N SER A 75 15.66 2.72 20.22
CA SER A 75 16.92 1.98 20.19
C SER A 75 17.09 0.98 21.34
N THR A 76 16.34 1.12 22.42
CA THR A 76 16.45 0.25 23.61
C THR A 76 15.23 -0.65 23.81
N ALA A 77 14.07 -0.30 23.23
CA ALA A 77 12.87 -1.13 23.27
C ALA A 77 13.07 -2.47 22.55
N ILE A 78 12.31 -3.47 22.97
CA ILE A 78 12.28 -4.77 22.32
C ILE A 78 11.46 -4.64 21.02
N CYS A 79 12.11 -4.72 19.87
CA CYS A 79 11.48 -4.56 18.56
C CYS A 79 11.46 -5.86 17.75
N THR A 80 12.51 -6.68 17.87
CA THR A 80 12.66 -7.98 17.20
C THR A 80 13.10 -9.03 18.20
N ARG A 81 12.89 -10.31 17.86
CA ARG A 81 13.34 -11.42 18.73
C ARG A 81 14.84 -11.38 19.00
N ASP A 82 15.62 -10.97 18.02
CA ASP A 82 17.08 -10.90 18.10
C ASP A 82 17.54 -9.87 19.16
N ASP A 83 16.75 -8.80 19.37
CA ASP A 83 17.06 -7.78 20.39
C ASP A 83 17.07 -8.39 21.78
N ILE A 84 16.15 -9.34 22.07
CA ILE A 84 16.13 -10.03 23.37
C ILE A 84 17.40 -10.83 23.59
N MET A 85 17.76 -11.67 22.62
CA MET A 85 18.91 -12.54 22.75
C MET A 85 20.21 -11.73 22.92
N VAL A 86 20.43 -10.73 22.07
CA VAL A 86 21.64 -9.90 22.08
C VAL A 86 21.73 -9.10 23.38
N TYR A 87 20.61 -8.53 23.85
CA TYR A 87 20.58 -7.77 25.08
C TYR A 87 20.91 -8.63 26.31
N LEU A 88 20.30 -9.81 26.44
CA LEU A 88 20.57 -10.72 27.56
C LEU A 88 22.03 -11.21 27.55
N ILE A 89 22.60 -11.52 26.39
CA ILE A 89 24.03 -11.84 26.28
C ILE A 89 24.90 -10.67 26.71
N SER A 90 24.55 -9.43 26.35
CA SER A 90 25.31 -8.24 26.74
C SER A 90 25.25 -7.97 28.26
N LYS A 91 24.22 -8.48 28.91
CA LYS A 91 24.07 -8.46 30.39
C LYS A 91 24.83 -9.61 31.08
N GLY A 92 25.53 -10.45 30.33
CA GLY A 92 26.32 -11.56 30.87
C GLY A 92 25.55 -12.87 31.06
N ILE A 93 24.29 -12.93 30.63
CA ILE A 93 23.52 -14.18 30.68
C ILE A 93 24.05 -15.15 29.63
N GLU A 94 24.15 -16.42 29.99
CA GLU A 94 24.68 -17.49 29.16
C GLU A 94 23.94 -17.57 27.80
N LYS A 95 24.67 -17.77 26.69
CA LYS A 95 24.12 -17.70 25.31
C LYS A 95 22.98 -18.68 25.07
N GLY A 96 23.08 -19.92 25.56
CA GLY A 96 22.03 -20.93 25.40
C GLY A 96 20.78 -20.58 26.20
N LEU A 97 20.93 -20.01 27.38
CA LEU A 97 19.79 -19.53 28.18
C LEU A 97 19.15 -18.30 27.53
N SER A 98 19.95 -17.33 27.08
CA SER A 98 19.46 -16.16 26.35
C SER A 98 18.65 -16.55 25.10
N PHE A 99 19.10 -17.57 24.36
CA PHE A 99 18.37 -18.12 23.22
C PHE A 99 17.03 -18.77 23.66
N LYS A 100 17.03 -19.57 24.74
CA LYS A 100 15.80 -20.20 25.26
C LYS A 100 14.75 -19.17 25.70
N ILE A 101 15.19 -18.13 26.39
CA ILE A 101 14.32 -17.01 26.81
C ILE A 101 13.73 -16.32 25.58
N MET A 102 14.57 -15.95 24.61
CA MET A 102 14.13 -15.33 23.37
C MET A 102 13.10 -16.21 22.63
N GLU A 103 13.36 -17.52 22.50
CA GLU A 103 12.46 -18.45 21.82
C GLU A 103 11.10 -18.61 22.55
N ALA A 104 11.10 -18.55 23.87
CA ALA A 104 9.85 -18.60 24.66
C ALA A 104 9.04 -17.30 24.50
N VAL A 105 9.70 -16.16 24.62
CA VAL A 105 9.06 -14.84 24.50
C VAL A 105 8.47 -14.66 23.09
N ARG A 106 9.23 -14.91 22.03
CA ARG A 106 8.75 -14.72 20.65
C ARG A 106 7.56 -15.62 20.28
N LYS A 107 7.37 -16.73 20.99
CA LYS A 107 6.25 -17.68 20.81
C LYS A 107 5.09 -17.40 21.78
N GLY A 108 5.16 -16.35 22.58
CA GLY A 108 4.13 -16.00 23.55
C GLY A 108 4.01 -16.94 24.74
N LYS A 109 5.07 -17.73 25.03
CA LYS A 109 5.09 -18.65 26.16
C LYS A 109 5.42 -17.96 27.50
N GLY A 110 5.79 -16.68 27.46
CA GLY A 110 6.19 -15.90 28.63
C GLY A 110 7.57 -16.28 29.18
N LEU A 111 7.79 -15.92 30.45
CA LEU A 111 9.02 -16.18 31.18
C LEU A 111 8.77 -17.19 32.30
N GLN A 112 9.73 -18.06 32.55
CA GLN A 112 9.75 -18.94 33.73
C GLN A 112 10.29 -18.14 34.94
N PRO A 113 9.85 -18.46 36.17
CA PRO A 113 10.30 -17.74 37.36
C PRO A 113 11.82 -17.72 37.54
N GLU A 114 12.51 -18.82 37.22
CA GLU A 114 13.96 -18.95 37.32
C GLU A 114 14.67 -18.04 36.31
N TRP A 115 14.07 -17.82 35.15
CA TRP A 115 14.61 -16.92 34.13
C TRP A 115 14.45 -15.45 34.55
N GLU A 116 13.29 -15.10 35.15
CA GLU A 116 13.07 -13.75 35.67
C GLU A 116 14.08 -13.44 36.78
N GLN A 117 14.31 -14.38 37.71
CA GLN A 117 15.31 -14.22 38.73
C GLN A 117 16.72 -14.02 38.15
N THR A 118 17.13 -14.85 37.19
CA THR A 118 18.40 -14.70 36.47
C THR A 118 18.51 -13.32 35.79
N MET A 119 17.44 -12.83 35.16
CA MET A 119 17.43 -11.52 34.55
C MET A 119 17.63 -10.39 35.59
N VAL A 120 16.98 -10.48 36.74
CA VAL A 120 17.16 -9.50 37.85
C VAL A 120 18.59 -9.54 38.39
N GLU A 121 19.17 -10.72 38.59
CA GLU A 121 20.54 -10.91 39.05
C GLU A 121 21.60 -10.33 38.10
N HIS A 122 21.24 -10.17 36.81
CA HIS A 122 22.08 -9.56 35.79
C HIS A 122 21.69 -8.11 35.46
N ASP A 123 21.04 -7.42 36.37
CA ASP A 123 20.63 -6.01 36.20
C ASP A 123 19.78 -5.74 34.95
N VAL A 124 18.89 -6.67 34.55
CA VAL A 124 17.89 -6.43 33.53
C VAL A 124 16.76 -5.60 34.16
N PRO A 125 16.41 -4.42 33.60
CA PRO A 125 15.41 -3.55 34.19
C PRO A 125 14.02 -4.19 34.24
N ASP A 126 13.23 -3.87 35.26
CA ASP A 126 11.86 -4.37 35.44
C ASP A 126 10.97 -4.10 34.23
N TRP A 127 11.08 -2.94 33.59
CA TRP A 127 10.32 -2.60 32.40
C TRP A 127 10.65 -3.54 31.22
N TYR A 128 11.88 -4.06 31.12
CA TYR A 128 12.29 -5.01 30.09
C TYR A 128 11.65 -6.37 30.30
N ILE A 129 11.70 -6.86 31.55
CA ILE A 129 11.05 -8.11 31.97
C ILE A 129 9.53 -8.01 31.73
N TRP A 130 8.92 -6.90 32.13
CA TRP A 130 7.51 -6.61 31.89
C TRP A 130 7.16 -6.62 30.40
N SER A 131 8.00 -6.03 29.55
CA SER A 131 7.81 -6.05 28.10
C SER A 131 7.86 -7.47 27.54
N CYS A 132 8.85 -8.28 27.93
CA CYS A 132 8.95 -9.69 27.54
C CYS A 132 7.70 -10.49 27.89
N LYS A 133 7.08 -10.24 29.04
CA LYS A 133 5.88 -10.96 29.50
C LYS A 133 4.62 -10.64 28.69
N LYS A 134 4.57 -9.47 28.05
CA LYS A 134 3.43 -9.06 27.20
C LYS A 134 3.45 -9.65 25.81
N ILE A 135 4.63 -9.86 25.26
CA ILE A 135 4.84 -10.27 23.87
C ILE A 135 4.19 -11.64 23.60
N LYS A 136 3.39 -11.70 22.52
CA LYS A 136 2.77 -12.95 22.05
C LYS A 136 3.43 -13.50 20.80
N TYR A 137 3.92 -12.65 19.93
CA TYR A 137 4.62 -13.06 18.73
C TYR A 137 5.60 -11.99 18.25
N MET A 138 6.79 -12.40 17.81
CA MET A 138 7.82 -11.48 17.29
C MET A 138 8.46 -11.98 16.01
N PHE A 139 8.78 -11.01 15.15
CA PHE A 139 9.53 -11.24 13.93
C PHE A 139 11.06 -11.23 14.15
N PRO A 140 11.82 -11.94 13.29
CA PRO A 140 13.27 -11.85 13.28
C PRO A 140 13.75 -10.55 12.65
N LYS A 141 14.87 -10.02 13.15
CA LYS A 141 15.47 -8.77 12.66
C LYS A 141 15.89 -8.84 11.19
N ALA A 142 16.43 -9.96 10.75
CA ALA A 142 16.83 -10.17 9.37
C ALA A 142 15.64 -10.05 8.40
N HIS A 143 14.47 -10.58 8.78
CA HIS A 143 13.24 -10.45 8.02
C HIS A 143 12.81 -8.97 7.91
N ALA A 144 12.73 -8.27 9.04
CA ALA A 144 12.40 -6.84 9.08
C ALA A 144 13.37 -6.02 8.21
N ALA A 145 14.68 -6.28 8.31
CA ALA A 145 15.69 -5.58 7.52
C ALA A 145 15.52 -5.79 6.01
N ALA A 146 15.20 -7.01 5.56
CA ALA A 146 14.98 -7.31 4.14
C ALA A 146 13.77 -6.54 3.57
N TYR A 147 12.66 -6.50 4.30
CA TYR A 147 11.45 -5.78 3.88
C TYR A 147 11.65 -4.26 3.90
N VAL A 148 12.32 -3.73 4.91
CA VAL A 148 12.66 -2.29 4.95
C VAL A 148 13.59 -1.91 3.81
N MET A 149 14.57 -2.76 3.47
CA MET A 149 15.46 -2.51 2.32
C MET A 149 14.67 -2.49 1.00
N MET A 150 13.72 -3.41 0.81
CA MET A 150 12.82 -3.41 -0.34
C MET A 150 11.98 -2.12 -0.38
N MET A 151 11.34 -1.76 0.73
CA MET A 151 10.57 -0.53 0.85
C MET A 151 11.40 0.71 0.50
N TRP A 152 12.63 0.77 0.99
CA TRP A 152 13.53 1.90 0.72
C TRP A 152 13.84 2.06 -0.77
N ARG A 153 14.04 0.96 -1.50
CA ARG A 153 14.21 0.96 -2.96
C ARG A 153 12.95 1.45 -3.68
N ILE A 154 11.77 1.02 -3.21
CA ILE A 154 10.49 1.47 -3.77
C ILE A 154 10.26 2.96 -3.46
N ALA A 155 10.62 3.42 -2.27
CA ALA A 155 10.57 4.85 -1.93
C ALA A 155 11.48 5.70 -2.83
N TYR A 156 12.67 5.20 -3.18
CA TYR A 156 13.54 5.83 -4.18
C TYR A 156 12.82 5.97 -5.54
N CYS A 157 12.19 4.89 -6.02
CA CYS A 157 11.41 4.95 -7.26
C CYS A 157 10.25 5.94 -7.16
N LYS A 158 9.55 5.99 -6.03
CA LYS A 158 8.44 6.94 -5.81
C LYS A 158 8.89 8.41 -5.95
N ILE A 159 10.11 8.74 -5.52
CA ILE A 159 10.66 10.08 -5.59
C ILE A 159 11.20 10.38 -6.99
N PHE A 160 12.05 9.52 -7.53
CA PHE A 160 12.84 9.79 -8.76
C PHE A 160 12.22 9.22 -10.04
N TYR A 161 11.30 8.26 -9.93
CA TYR A 161 10.58 7.64 -11.06
C TYR A 161 9.08 7.54 -10.76
N PRO A 162 8.42 8.68 -10.46
CA PRO A 162 7.06 8.67 -9.90
C PRO A 162 6.04 7.97 -10.81
N LEU A 163 6.05 8.23 -12.11
CA LEU A 163 5.11 7.57 -13.03
C LEU A 163 5.28 6.05 -13.03
N ALA A 164 6.51 5.54 -12.99
CA ALA A 164 6.76 4.11 -12.90
C ALA A 164 6.28 3.53 -11.55
N PHE A 165 6.46 4.27 -10.45
CA PHE A 165 5.93 3.89 -9.15
C PHE A 165 4.41 3.78 -9.16
N TYR A 166 3.71 4.82 -9.63
CA TYR A 166 2.23 4.81 -9.67
C TYR A 166 1.70 3.76 -10.64
N ALA A 167 2.31 3.61 -11.83
CA ALA A 167 1.94 2.56 -12.79
C ALA A 167 2.04 1.15 -12.15
N ALA A 168 3.13 0.86 -11.45
CA ALA A 168 3.32 -0.41 -10.77
C ALA A 168 2.35 -0.58 -9.60
N TYR A 169 2.12 0.47 -8.80
CA TYR A 169 1.19 0.42 -7.68
C TYR A 169 -0.23 0.10 -8.17
N PHE A 170 -0.76 0.87 -9.10
CA PHE A 170 -2.12 0.69 -9.61
C PHE A 170 -2.30 -0.62 -10.39
N SER A 171 -1.24 -1.16 -10.98
CA SER A 171 -1.28 -2.44 -11.68
C SER A 171 -1.28 -3.66 -10.75
N ILE A 172 -0.64 -3.57 -9.57
CA ILE A 172 -0.27 -4.74 -8.78
C ILE A 172 -0.77 -4.67 -7.33
N ARG A 173 -0.79 -3.47 -6.74
CA ARG A 173 -1.04 -3.29 -5.30
C ARG A 173 -2.39 -2.69 -4.98
N ALA A 174 -2.94 -1.87 -5.87
CA ALA A 174 -4.27 -1.30 -5.67
C ALA A 174 -5.31 -2.41 -5.52
N ALA A 175 -6.10 -2.34 -4.47
CA ALA A 175 -7.07 -3.38 -4.12
C ALA A 175 -8.45 -3.13 -4.74
N ALA A 176 -8.81 -1.85 -4.96
CA ALA A 176 -10.11 -1.46 -5.48
C ALA A 176 -10.03 -0.17 -6.33
N PHE A 177 -9.09 -0.13 -7.26
CA PHE A 177 -8.99 0.97 -8.21
C PHE A 177 -10.24 1.00 -9.11
N SER A 178 -10.81 2.18 -9.30
CA SER A 178 -11.95 2.42 -10.19
C SER A 178 -11.62 3.53 -11.17
N TYR A 179 -11.69 3.21 -12.48
CA TYR A 179 -11.50 4.19 -13.55
C TYR A 179 -12.49 5.36 -13.43
N GLU A 180 -13.76 5.03 -13.14
CA GLU A 180 -14.85 5.99 -13.05
C GLU A 180 -14.67 6.97 -11.90
N LEU A 181 -14.18 6.51 -10.76
CA LEU A 181 -13.99 7.35 -9.58
C LEU A 181 -12.68 8.15 -9.60
N MET A 182 -11.64 7.61 -10.25
CA MET A 182 -10.27 8.09 -10.04
C MET A 182 -9.66 8.79 -11.26
N CYS A 183 -10.16 8.52 -12.48
CA CYS A 183 -9.53 9.00 -13.70
C CYS A 183 -10.19 10.24 -14.32
N GLN A 184 -11.18 10.84 -13.67
CA GLN A 184 -11.93 12.00 -14.16
C GLN A 184 -11.34 13.36 -13.71
N GLY A 185 -10.12 13.37 -13.25
CA GLY A 185 -9.40 14.54 -12.77
C GLY A 185 -9.50 14.77 -11.26
N LYS A 186 -8.62 15.63 -10.75
CA LYS A 186 -8.45 15.89 -9.32
C LYS A 186 -9.75 16.33 -8.63
N GLU A 187 -10.48 17.29 -9.22
CA GLU A 187 -11.69 17.82 -8.60
C GLU A 187 -12.81 16.77 -8.49
N ALA A 188 -12.96 15.91 -9.49
CA ALA A 188 -13.91 14.81 -9.44
C ALA A 188 -13.53 13.79 -8.36
N LEU A 189 -12.25 13.42 -8.28
CA LEU A 189 -11.73 12.56 -7.24
C LEU A 189 -12.01 13.12 -5.84
N GLU A 190 -11.72 14.39 -5.59
CA GLU A 190 -11.89 15.03 -4.28
C GLU A 190 -13.36 15.09 -3.86
N ARG A 191 -14.30 15.25 -4.80
CA ARG A 191 -15.74 15.12 -4.50
C ARG A 191 -16.11 13.70 -4.05
N HIS A 192 -15.60 12.67 -4.72
CA HIS A 192 -15.84 11.29 -4.31
C HIS A 192 -15.20 10.98 -2.95
N MET A 193 -14.00 11.48 -2.69
CA MET A 193 -13.34 11.33 -1.39
C MET A 193 -14.16 11.98 -0.27
N SER A 194 -14.68 13.19 -0.49
CA SER A 194 -15.52 13.90 0.49
C SER A 194 -16.82 13.14 0.79
N ASP A 195 -17.46 12.54 -0.22
CA ASP A 195 -18.61 11.67 -0.01
C ASP A 195 -18.25 10.47 0.87
N TYR A 196 -17.14 9.79 0.57
CA TYR A 196 -16.69 8.64 1.35
C TYR A 196 -16.32 9.01 2.79
N GLU A 197 -15.66 10.14 2.99
CA GLU A 197 -15.33 10.67 4.32
C GLU A 197 -16.58 10.95 5.16
N SER A 198 -17.63 11.51 4.54
CA SER A 198 -18.89 11.83 5.24
C SER A 198 -19.62 10.61 5.80
N ARG A 199 -19.36 9.42 5.25
CA ARG A 199 -19.99 8.14 5.62
C ARG A 199 -18.99 7.02 5.94
N MET A 200 -17.78 7.38 6.41
CA MET A 200 -16.66 6.46 6.63
C MET A 200 -17.03 5.25 7.47
N ASP A 201 -17.85 5.41 8.51
CA ASP A 201 -18.26 4.33 9.40
C ASP A 201 -19.20 3.29 8.73
N THR A 202 -19.85 3.68 7.64
CA THR A 202 -20.79 2.83 6.90
C THR A 202 -20.22 2.22 5.65
N LEU A 203 -18.98 2.57 5.27
CA LEU A 203 -18.33 2.04 4.09
C LEU A 203 -18.13 0.53 4.19
N SER A 204 -18.43 -0.16 3.10
CA SER A 204 -18.07 -1.56 2.91
C SER A 204 -16.54 -1.74 2.85
N PRO A 205 -16.02 -2.95 3.07
CA PRO A 205 -14.57 -3.21 2.93
C PRO A 205 -14.01 -2.78 1.56
N LYS A 206 -14.73 -3.06 0.46
CA LYS A 206 -14.33 -2.64 -0.90
C LYS A 206 -14.26 -1.12 -1.03
N GLU A 207 -15.22 -0.39 -0.47
CA GLU A 207 -15.21 1.08 -0.49
C GLU A 207 -14.05 1.66 0.34
N LYS A 208 -13.72 1.04 1.48
CA LYS A 208 -12.54 1.43 2.28
C LYS A 208 -11.24 1.21 1.51
N ASP A 209 -11.12 0.09 0.80
CA ASP A 209 -9.99 -0.17 -0.08
C ASP A 209 -9.93 0.86 -1.23
N SER A 210 -11.09 1.20 -1.83
CA SER A 210 -11.17 2.22 -2.87
C SER A 210 -10.78 3.61 -2.35
N TYR A 211 -11.22 3.97 -1.15
CA TYR A 211 -10.80 5.22 -0.52
C TYR A 211 -9.29 5.27 -0.26
N HIS A 212 -8.70 4.15 0.16
CA HIS A 212 -7.25 4.06 0.30
C HIS A 212 -6.53 4.31 -1.03
N ASP A 213 -7.02 3.70 -2.13
CA ASP A 213 -6.46 3.90 -3.46
C ASP A 213 -6.67 5.35 -3.95
N MET A 214 -7.83 5.97 -3.66
CA MET A 214 -8.10 7.39 -3.95
C MET A 214 -7.07 8.33 -3.30
N ARG A 215 -6.64 8.07 -2.08
CA ARG A 215 -5.60 8.88 -1.40
C ARG A 215 -4.28 8.88 -2.17
N ILE A 216 -3.91 7.75 -2.77
CA ILE A 216 -2.70 7.62 -3.56
C ILE A 216 -2.85 8.31 -4.93
N VAL A 217 -4.04 8.24 -5.52
CA VAL A 217 -4.37 8.99 -6.74
C VAL A 217 -4.37 10.50 -6.48
N GLN A 218 -4.91 10.95 -5.33
CA GLN A 218 -4.85 12.36 -4.93
C GLN A 218 -3.40 12.84 -4.82
N GLU A 219 -2.54 12.08 -4.16
CA GLU A 219 -1.11 12.38 -4.09
C GLU A 219 -0.49 12.50 -5.49
N MET A 220 -0.83 11.58 -6.39
CA MET A 220 -0.36 11.60 -7.78
C MET A 220 -0.79 12.90 -8.51
N TYR A 221 -2.06 13.28 -8.42
CA TYR A 221 -2.57 14.51 -9.04
C TYR A 221 -1.92 15.77 -8.45
N VAL A 222 -1.77 15.83 -7.13
CA VAL A 222 -1.14 16.97 -6.44
C VAL A 222 0.32 17.13 -6.85
N ARG A 223 1.00 16.03 -7.16
CA ARG A 223 2.36 16.05 -7.72
C ARG A 223 2.42 16.46 -9.19
N GLY A 224 1.28 16.76 -9.83
CA GLY A 224 1.19 17.21 -11.22
C GLY A 224 1.17 16.07 -12.25
N PHE A 225 0.93 14.84 -11.84
CA PHE A 225 0.76 13.71 -12.75
C PHE A 225 -0.71 13.48 -13.04
N GLU A 226 -1.00 12.98 -14.25
CA GLU A 226 -2.36 12.81 -14.75
C GLU A 226 -2.54 11.44 -15.40
N PHE A 227 -3.81 11.03 -15.52
CA PHE A 227 -4.21 9.94 -16.39
C PHE A 227 -4.45 10.43 -17.81
N THR A 228 -4.15 9.61 -18.81
CA THR A 228 -4.62 9.80 -20.20
C THR A 228 -5.84 8.91 -20.43
N PRO A 229 -6.77 9.31 -21.31
CA PRO A 229 -7.88 8.44 -21.72
C PRO A 229 -7.37 7.09 -22.24
N ILE A 230 -8.18 6.07 -22.06
CA ILE A 230 -7.89 4.73 -22.59
C ILE A 230 -7.98 4.76 -24.12
N ASP A 231 -6.88 4.47 -24.78
CA ASP A 231 -6.82 4.20 -26.22
C ASP A 231 -6.92 2.69 -26.44
N LEU A 232 -7.98 2.27 -27.11
CA LEU A 232 -8.31 0.86 -27.31
C LEU A 232 -7.20 0.05 -27.98
N PHE A 233 -6.38 0.71 -28.82
CA PHE A 233 -5.31 0.07 -29.60
C PHE A 233 -3.94 0.11 -28.90
N LYS A 234 -3.82 0.80 -27.76
CA LYS A 234 -2.58 0.90 -26.98
C LYS A 234 -2.70 0.30 -25.59
N VAL A 235 -3.92 0.23 -25.07
CA VAL A 235 -4.20 -0.20 -23.69
C VAL A 235 -3.76 -1.64 -23.43
N GLN A 236 -3.34 -1.91 -22.21
CA GLN A 236 -3.15 -3.27 -21.69
C GLN A 236 -4.35 -3.73 -20.87
N ALA A 237 -4.55 -5.04 -20.82
CA ALA A 237 -5.69 -5.63 -20.11
C ALA A 237 -5.66 -5.33 -18.60
N THR A 238 -4.52 -5.53 -17.95
CA THR A 238 -4.39 -5.49 -16.48
C THR A 238 -3.29 -4.57 -15.96
N ARG A 239 -2.52 -3.93 -16.83
CA ARG A 239 -1.39 -3.09 -16.42
C ARG A 239 -1.57 -1.66 -16.88
N PHE A 240 -1.24 -0.73 -16.00
CA PHE A 240 -1.10 0.68 -16.32
C PHE A 240 0.17 0.91 -17.14
N GLN A 241 0.11 1.86 -18.07
CA GLN A 241 1.22 2.21 -18.97
C GLN A 241 1.57 3.69 -18.83
N ILE A 242 2.82 4.02 -19.11
CA ILE A 242 3.26 5.40 -19.27
C ILE A 242 3.19 5.74 -20.75
N VAL A 243 2.33 6.70 -21.11
CA VAL A 243 2.13 7.17 -22.48
C VAL A 243 2.21 8.68 -22.48
N ASP A 244 3.15 9.23 -23.22
CA ASP A 244 3.37 10.67 -23.38
C ASP A 244 3.44 11.44 -22.04
N GLY A 245 4.11 10.85 -21.04
CA GLY A 245 4.29 11.46 -19.73
C GLY A 245 3.06 11.40 -18.80
N LYS A 246 2.03 10.64 -19.18
CA LYS A 246 0.82 10.39 -18.40
C LYS A 246 0.61 8.88 -18.16
N LEU A 247 -0.28 8.53 -17.24
CA LEU A 247 -0.65 7.14 -17.00
C LEU A 247 -1.89 6.77 -17.81
N MET A 248 -1.79 5.73 -18.64
CA MET A 248 -2.96 5.09 -19.26
C MET A 248 -3.44 3.96 -18.33
N PRO A 249 -4.66 4.04 -17.80
CA PRO A 249 -5.24 2.96 -16.98
C PRO A 249 -5.42 1.68 -17.78
N SER A 250 -5.42 0.53 -17.08
CA SER A 250 -5.74 -0.74 -17.70
C SER A 250 -7.24 -0.88 -17.99
N LEU A 251 -7.61 -1.76 -18.92
CA LEU A 251 -9.04 -2.06 -19.15
C LEU A 251 -9.71 -2.66 -17.90
N SER A 252 -9.01 -3.50 -17.14
CA SER A 252 -9.55 -4.10 -15.92
C SER A 252 -9.78 -3.10 -14.78
N SER A 253 -9.34 -1.87 -14.92
CA SER A 253 -9.64 -0.77 -13.98
C SER A 253 -11.06 -0.23 -14.13
N ILE A 254 -11.74 -0.55 -15.22
CA ILE A 254 -13.15 -0.18 -15.48
C ILE A 254 -14.05 -1.11 -14.66
N GLU A 255 -14.99 -0.52 -13.94
CA GLU A 255 -15.89 -1.29 -13.09
C GLU A 255 -16.78 -2.24 -13.91
N GLY A 256 -16.85 -3.50 -13.48
CA GLY A 256 -17.59 -4.54 -14.16
C GLY A 256 -16.85 -5.22 -15.32
N LEU A 257 -15.67 -4.75 -15.70
CA LEU A 257 -14.84 -5.36 -16.74
C LEU A 257 -13.80 -6.32 -16.13
N GLY A 258 -14.09 -7.62 -16.12
CA GLY A 258 -13.17 -8.63 -15.59
C GLY A 258 -11.94 -8.86 -16.48
N ASN A 259 -10.87 -9.41 -15.89
CA ASN A 259 -9.59 -9.63 -16.57
C ASN A 259 -9.71 -10.40 -17.89
N LYS A 260 -10.54 -11.47 -17.95
CA LYS A 260 -10.75 -12.26 -19.18
C LYS A 260 -11.35 -11.43 -20.32
N ALA A 261 -12.33 -10.58 -20.00
CA ALA A 261 -12.95 -9.70 -20.99
C ALA A 261 -11.95 -8.64 -21.45
N ALA A 262 -11.17 -8.05 -20.53
CA ALA A 262 -10.11 -7.11 -20.85
C ALA A 262 -9.04 -7.73 -21.77
N GLU A 263 -8.59 -8.94 -21.48
CA GLU A 263 -7.63 -9.70 -22.31
C GLU A 263 -8.20 -9.97 -23.70
N SER A 264 -9.45 -10.39 -23.81
CA SER A 264 -10.12 -10.66 -25.08
C SER A 264 -10.27 -9.40 -25.93
N ILE A 265 -10.55 -8.25 -25.31
CA ILE A 265 -10.61 -6.95 -26.01
C ILE A 265 -9.25 -6.57 -26.58
N VAL A 266 -8.19 -6.67 -25.77
CA VAL A 266 -6.82 -6.36 -26.22
C VAL A 266 -6.39 -7.27 -27.37
N GLU A 267 -6.66 -8.57 -27.26
CA GLU A 267 -6.38 -9.54 -28.33
C GLU A 267 -7.12 -9.20 -29.63
N ALA A 268 -8.41 -8.86 -29.52
CA ALA A 268 -9.20 -8.45 -30.69
C ALA A 268 -8.67 -7.16 -31.35
N ALA A 269 -8.21 -6.21 -30.56
CA ALA A 269 -7.65 -4.95 -31.05
C ALA A 269 -6.34 -5.14 -31.83
N LEU A 270 -5.54 -6.17 -31.52
CA LEU A 270 -4.34 -6.54 -32.28
C LEU A 270 -4.68 -6.93 -33.74
N GLY A 271 -5.90 -7.37 -34.02
CA GLY A 271 -6.40 -7.68 -35.36
C GLY A 271 -6.76 -6.46 -36.21
N GLY A 272 -6.47 -5.24 -35.73
CA GLY A 272 -6.73 -3.98 -36.44
C GLY A 272 -8.06 -3.32 -36.05
N ALA A 273 -8.37 -2.20 -36.71
CA ALA A 273 -9.55 -1.37 -36.44
C ALA A 273 -10.85 -2.17 -36.47
N PHE A 274 -11.79 -1.78 -35.63
CA PHE A 274 -13.15 -2.31 -35.60
C PHE A 274 -14.02 -1.52 -36.59
N LEU A 275 -14.77 -2.23 -37.41
CA LEU A 275 -15.66 -1.62 -38.41
C LEU A 275 -16.93 -1.04 -37.78
N SER A 276 -17.34 -1.64 -36.65
CA SER A 276 -18.52 -1.21 -35.90
C SER A 276 -18.46 -1.76 -34.47
N ARG A 277 -19.34 -1.25 -33.59
CA ARG A 277 -19.52 -1.80 -32.24
C ARG A 277 -20.06 -3.25 -32.28
N GLN A 278 -20.79 -3.64 -33.33
CA GLN A 278 -21.14 -5.03 -33.53
C GLN A 278 -19.89 -5.87 -33.82
N ASP A 279 -19.03 -5.47 -34.78
CA ASP A 279 -17.75 -6.14 -35.07
C ASP A 279 -16.86 -6.23 -33.84
N PHE A 280 -16.81 -5.17 -33.04
CA PHE A 280 -16.11 -5.15 -31.76
C PHE A 280 -16.63 -6.26 -30.80
N ARG A 281 -17.95 -6.34 -30.60
CA ARG A 281 -18.53 -7.36 -29.72
C ARG A 281 -18.23 -8.79 -30.18
N GLU A 282 -18.33 -9.03 -31.48
CA GLU A 282 -18.08 -10.34 -32.08
C GLU A 282 -16.63 -10.76 -31.96
N ARG A 283 -15.69 -9.86 -32.31
CA ARG A 283 -14.24 -10.14 -32.25
C ARG A 283 -13.72 -10.23 -30.82
N ALA A 284 -14.13 -9.32 -29.95
CA ALA A 284 -13.73 -9.31 -28.54
C ALA A 284 -14.50 -10.31 -27.68
N LYS A 285 -15.54 -10.96 -28.24
CA LYS A 285 -16.40 -11.92 -27.51
C LYS A 285 -16.99 -11.35 -26.21
N VAL A 286 -17.43 -10.09 -26.27
CA VAL A 286 -18.05 -9.39 -25.15
C VAL A 286 -19.52 -9.07 -25.42
N GLY A 287 -20.30 -8.96 -24.35
CA GLY A 287 -21.71 -8.65 -24.44
C GLY A 287 -22.01 -7.17 -24.66
N GLN A 288 -23.27 -6.87 -24.93
CA GLN A 288 -23.80 -5.51 -25.13
C GLN A 288 -23.47 -4.60 -23.93
N THR A 289 -23.64 -5.08 -22.70
CA THR A 289 -23.37 -4.31 -21.48
C THR A 289 -21.93 -3.76 -21.41
N VAL A 290 -20.94 -4.57 -21.81
CA VAL A 290 -19.53 -4.13 -21.87
C VAL A 290 -19.35 -3.09 -22.97
N SER A 291 -19.93 -3.30 -24.15
CA SER A 291 -19.87 -2.35 -25.26
C SER A 291 -20.50 -0.99 -24.88
N ASP A 292 -21.68 -1.02 -24.26
CA ASP A 292 -22.36 0.20 -23.80
C ASP A 292 -21.56 0.95 -22.75
N LYS A 293 -20.96 0.23 -21.80
CA LYS A 293 -20.07 0.81 -20.79
C LYS A 293 -18.85 1.51 -21.39
N LEU A 294 -18.19 0.87 -22.35
CA LEU A 294 -17.04 1.46 -23.03
C LEU A 294 -17.43 2.65 -23.91
N LEU A 295 -18.65 2.63 -24.48
CA LEU A 295 -19.20 3.79 -25.20
C LEU A 295 -19.48 4.95 -24.26
N GLU A 296 -20.14 4.70 -23.13
CA GLU A 296 -20.41 5.70 -22.08
C GLU A 296 -19.12 6.39 -21.60
N LEU A 297 -18.03 5.63 -21.46
CA LEU A 297 -16.73 6.14 -21.08
C LEU A 297 -15.95 6.81 -22.24
N GLY A 298 -16.53 6.90 -23.42
CA GLY A 298 -15.93 7.54 -24.58
C GLY A 298 -14.90 6.68 -25.33
N ILE A 299 -14.65 5.43 -24.89
CA ILE A 299 -13.60 4.56 -25.47
C ILE A 299 -14.01 4.02 -26.85
N LEU A 300 -15.30 3.88 -27.12
CA LEU A 300 -15.84 3.42 -28.40
C LEU A 300 -16.54 4.55 -29.18
N SER A 301 -16.35 5.83 -28.84
CA SER A 301 -17.09 6.95 -29.44
C SER A 301 -16.86 7.09 -30.94
N ASP A 302 -15.67 6.75 -31.43
CA ASP A 302 -15.30 6.85 -32.85
C ASP A 302 -15.72 5.64 -33.69
N ILE A 303 -16.37 4.64 -33.06
CA ILE A 303 -16.79 3.41 -33.72
C ILE A 303 -18.31 3.43 -33.94
N PRO A 304 -18.81 3.34 -35.21
CA PRO A 304 -20.24 3.36 -35.50
C PRO A 304 -20.95 2.12 -34.94
N GLU A 305 -22.29 2.20 -34.76
CA GLU A 305 -23.09 1.11 -34.22
C GLU A 305 -23.05 -0.12 -35.11
N SER A 306 -23.24 0.06 -36.43
CA SER A 306 -23.30 -1.03 -37.41
C SER A 306 -22.51 -0.70 -38.67
N ASN A 307 -22.15 -1.73 -39.43
CA ASN A 307 -21.50 -1.61 -40.74
C ASN A 307 -22.48 -1.25 -41.87
N GLN A 308 -23.80 -1.19 -41.59
CA GLN A 308 -24.79 -0.84 -42.57
C GLN A 308 -24.85 0.66 -42.74
N LEU A 309 -24.53 1.15 -43.94
CA LEU A 309 -24.82 2.52 -44.32
C LEU A 309 -26.34 2.70 -44.28
N SER A 310 -26.82 3.62 -43.45
CA SER A 310 -28.23 4.00 -43.46
C SER A 310 -28.54 4.65 -44.80
N LEU A 311 -29.63 4.26 -45.43
CA LEU A 311 -30.13 4.89 -46.63
C LEU A 311 -30.49 6.39 -46.43
N PHE A 312 -30.42 6.87 -45.21
CA PHE A 312 -30.71 8.25 -44.78
C PHE A 312 -29.44 9.11 -44.50
N ASP A 313 -28.26 8.56 -44.69
CA ASP A 313 -26.99 9.26 -44.53
C ASP A 313 -26.46 9.93 -45.83
N PHE A 314 -27.36 10.13 -46.80
CA PHE A 314 -27.12 10.83 -48.07
C PHE A 314 -27.95 12.10 -48.18
#